data_fa72cc7c6fa2d8c801d0dd7924e349d0
#
_entry.id   fa72cc7c6fa2d8c801d0dd7924e349d0
#
_cell.length_a   1.000
_cell.length_b   1.000
_cell.length_c   1.000
_cell.angle_alpha   90.00
_cell.angle_beta   90.00
_cell.angle_gamma   90.00
#
_symmetry.space_group_name_H-M   'P 1'
#
loop_
_entity.id
_entity.type
_entity.pdbx_description
1 polymer ?
#
loop_
_entity_poly.entity_id
_entity_poly.type
_entity_poly.pdbx_seq_one_letter_code
_entity_poly.pdbx_strand_id
1 'polypeptide(L)'
;MRRKWLIAIPVVLVLVIFLALRLKGTDDKKNPSDKTSEDQTEQIDANSVANAGGGEDETLGAIAANENGGMDVTVTAEDGTTKTYTFTDVAPDAWYAQAVDYVVSTGVMSGDEAQKLFRPEYGVERSQFAVIMYRFAGGTPTAEDASFSDLTGEEWYYEYVKWMVGKGLMGGNGGAFDPDSFLSCEQAIIVLYRLAGEPSASGTLEGYPYAPKVSGSGKDAVTWAWNSGLITEKECVWYPTQAVSRAQVALLLMRYDALIGQNAA
;
A
#
# COMPACT_ATOMS: atom_id res chain seq x y z
N MET A 1 -37.30 -2.65 -20.37
CA MET A 1 -35.95 -3.20 -20.13
C MET A 1 -34.93 -2.20 -20.62
N ARG A 2 -34.29 -1.44 -19.74
CA ARG A 2 -33.23 -0.47 -20.07
C ARG A 2 -31.97 -0.94 -19.33
N ARG A 3 -31.00 -1.47 -20.07
CA ARG A 3 -29.69 -1.84 -19.55
C ARG A 3 -28.93 -0.57 -19.18
N LYS A 4 -28.61 -0.40 -17.91
CA LYS A 4 -27.66 0.62 -17.44
C LYS A 4 -26.27 0.08 -17.71
N TRP A 5 -25.55 0.70 -18.63
CA TRP A 5 -24.13 0.53 -18.82
C TRP A 5 -23.44 1.29 -17.68
N LEU A 6 -22.84 0.55 -16.76
CA LEU A 6 -21.83 1.10 -15.85
C LEU A 6 -20.54 1.19 -16.66
N ILE A 7 -20.17 2.42 -16.99
CA ILE A 7 -18.87 2.71 -17.61
C ILE A 7 -17.85 2.62 -16.50
N ALA A 8 -17.05 1.55 -16.49
CA ALA A 8 -15.81 1.50 -15.72
C ALA A 8 -14.87 2.56 -16.33
N ILE A 9 -14.66 3.66 -15.61
CA ILE A 9 -13.65 4.66 -15.98
C ILE A 9 -12.29 4.05 -15.62
N PRO A 10 -11.40 3.81 -16.58
CA PRO A 10 -10.11 3.26 -16.27
C PRO A 10 -9.31 4.24 -15.42
N VAL A 11 -8.63 3.73 -14.41
CA VAL A 11 -7.77 4.43 -13.43
C VAL A 11 -6.68 5.29 -14.12
N VAL A 12 -6.40 5.07 -15.38
CA VAL A 12 -5.39 5.74 -16.20
C VAL A 12 -5.67 7.22 -16.44
N LEU A 13 -6.93 7.68 -16.37
CA LEU A 13 -7.27 9.09 -16.68
C LEU A 13 -6.79 10.09 -15.62
N VAL A 14 -6.45 9.64 -14.41
CA VAL A 14 -6.02 10.51 -13.30
C VAL A 14 -4.53 10.88 -13.39
N LEU A 15 -3.72 10.10 -14.12
CA LEU A 15 -2.27 10.31 -14.21
C LEU A 15 -1.86 11.52 -15.07
N VAL A 16 -2.66 11.90 -16.07
CA VAL A 16 -2.32 12.97 -17.02
C VAL A 16 -2.50 14.37 -16.41
N ILE A 17 -3.41 14.54 -15.46
CA ILE A 17 -3.70 15.87 -14.87
C ILE A 17 -2.63 16.29 -13.85
N PHE A 18 -1.97 15.35 -13.18
CA PHE A 18 -0.97 15.66 -12.16
C PHE A 18 0.43 15.99 -12.72
N LEU A 19 0.76 15.59 -13.93
CA LEU A 19 2.05 15.90 -14.54
C LEU A 19 2.14 17.35 -15.04
N ALA A 20 1.01 17.97 -15.39
CA ALA A 20 0.97 19.34 -15.93
C ALA A 20 1.09 20.44 -14.85
N LEU A 21 0.86 20.15 -13.58
CA LEU A 21 0.87 21.11 -12.47
C LEU A 21 2.22 21.20 -11.72
N ARG A 22 3.19 20.34 -12.03
CA ARG A 22 4.50 20.31 -11.34
C ARG A 22 5.60 21.14 -11.98
N LEU A 23 5.32 21.88 -13.06
CA LEU A 23 6.32 22.69 -13.76
C LEU A 23 6.35 24.18 -13.37
N LYS A 24 5.68 24.59 -12.29
CA LYS A 24 5.77 25.99 -11.81
C LYS A 24 5.86 26.04 -10.29
N GLY A 25 7.05 26.31 -9.79
CA GLY A 25 7.27 26.69 -8.40
C GLY A 25 8.62 26.24 -7.88
N THR A 26 9.65 26.97 -8.24
CA THR A 26 10.91 27.07 -7.50
C THR A 26 10.66 27.78 -6.19
N ASP A 27 11.16 27.29 -5.05
CA ASP A 27 12.19 27.98 -4.28
C ASP A 27 12.45 27.28 -2.93
N ASP A 28 13.73 27.25 -2.66
CA ASP A 28 14.41 26.83 -1.43
C ASP A 28 13.73 27.23 -0.12
N LYS A 29 13.52 26.28 0.78
CA LYS A 29 13.71 26.49 2.22
C LYS A 29 14.35 25.30 2.91
N LYS A 30 15.55 25.55 3.33
CA LYS A 30 16.44 24.79 4.19
C LYS A 30 15.73 24.33 5.47
N ASN A 31 15.76 23.06 5.76
CA ASN A 31 15.32 22.50 7.03
C ASN A 31 16.49 22.42 8.02
N PRO A 32 16.39 22.98 9.21
CA PRO A 32 17.32 22.72 10.29
C PRO A 32 16.63 22.01 11.43
N SER A 33 16.84 20.73 11.55
CA SER A 33 16.94 20.09 12.90
C SER A 33 17.37 18.64 12.78
N ASP A 34 18.67 18.49 12.84
CA ASP A 34 19.34 17.30 13.34
C ASP A 34 18.97 17.11 14.81
N LYS A 35 18.22 16.09 15.14
CA LYS A 35 18.10 15.52 16.49
C LYS A 35 18.18 14.03 16.40
N THR A 36 19.40 13.55 16.63
CA THR A 36 19.71 12.20 17.04
C THR A 36 18.83 11.79 18.24
N SER A 37 17.95 10.84 18.03
CA SER A 37 17.46 9.95 19.07
C SER A 37 17.81 8.53 18.61
N GLU A 38 18.84 8.00 19.26
CA GLU A 38 19.12 6.57 19.26
C GLU A 38 17.94 5.87 19.94
N ASP A 39 17.11 5.24 19.14
CA ASP A 39 16.17 4.25 19.62
C ASP A 39 16.47 2.93 18.91
N GLN A 40 16.80 1.93 19.74
CA GLN A 40 17.22 0.61 19.31
C GLN A 40 16.05 -0.12 18.70
N THR A 41 15.95 -0.10 17.39
CA THR A 41 15.15 -1.06 16.64
C THR A 41 15.99 -2.33 16.48
N GLU A 42 15.65 -3.38 17.20
CA GLU A 42 16.15 -4.73 16.92
C GLU A 42 15.81 -5.07 15.45
N GLN A 43 16.84 -5.11 14.63
CA GLN A 43 16.78 -5.68 13.30
C GLN A 43 16.52 -7.18 13.44
N ILE A 44 15.30 -7.59 13.15
CA ILE A 44 15.01 -9.02 12.95
C ILE A 44 15.53 -9.36 11.57
N ASP A 45 16.56 -10.20 11.52
CA ASP A 45 17.16 -10.73 10.29
C ASP A 45 16.08 -11.39 9.42
N ALA A 46 15.80 -10.77 8.27
CA ALA A 46 14.85 -11.27 7.27
C ALA A 46 15.33 -12.56 6.56
N ASN A 47 16.51 -13.08 6.90
CA ASN A 47 17.12 -14.24 6.25
C ASN A 47 16.74 -15.60 6.84
N SER A 48 15.87 -15.69 7.84
CA SER A 48 15.57 -16.98 8.47
C SER A 48 14.32 -17.70 7.92
N VAL A 49 13.64 -17.18 6.90
CA VAL A 49 12.42 -17.80 6.32
C VAL A 49 12.51 -18.06 4.80
N ALA A 50 13.71 -18.26 4.29
CA ALA A 50 13.89 -18.77 2.94
C ALA A 50 14.03 -20.29 2.99
N ASN A 51 12.95 -21.04 3.04
CA ASN A 51 12.77 -22.35 2.40
C ASN A 51 11.53 -23.10 2.95
N ALA A 52 10.39 -22.95 2.31
CA ALA A 52 9.31 -23.94 2.43
C ALA A 52 8.42 -23.90 1.18
N GLY A 53 8.64 -24.87 0.30
CA GLY A 53 7.60 -25.51 -0.48
C GLY A 53 7.01 -24.77 -1.67
N GLY A 54 7.52 -25.11 -2.88
CA GLY A 54 6.91 -24.80 -4.16
C GLY A 54 5.51 -25.44 -4.28
N GLY A 55 4.55 -24.61 -4.68
CA GLY A 55 3.31 -25.02 -5.32
C GLY A 55 3.24 -24.24 -6.62
N GLU A 56 3.20 -24.95 -7.74
CA GLU A 56 3.07 -24.40 -9.08
C GLU A 56 1.73 -23.67 -9.17
N ASP A 57 1.76 -22.34 -9.25
CA ASP A 57 0.62 -21.52 -9.61
C ASP A 57 0.91 -20.78 -10.92
N GLU A 58 -0.10 -20.70 -11.78
CA GLU A 58 0.02 -20.35 -13.18
C GLU A 58 0.57 -18.94 -13.41
N THR A 59 1.73 -18.86 -14.02
CA THR A 59 2.26 -17.90 -15.00
C THR A 59 1.78 -16.43 -14.92
N LEU A 60 2.17 -15.72 -13.89
CA LEU A 60 2.57 -14.33 -14.04
C LEU A 60 4.00 -14.35 -14.57
N GLY A 61 4.26 -13.68 -15.70
CA GLY A 61 5.55 -13.77 -16.40
C GLY A 61 6.73 -13.49 -15.46
N ALA A 62 7.79 -14.28 -15.58
CA ALA A 62 8.99 -14.09 -14.78
C ALA A 62 9.56 -12.69 -15.01
N ILE A 63 9.73 -11.93 -13.91
CA ILE A 63 10.38 -10.62 -13.95
C ILE A 63 11.87 -10.85 -14.22
N ALA A 64 12.40 -10.23 -15.28
CA ALA A 64 13.81 -10.35 -15.62
C ALA A 64 14.66 -9.41 -14.75
N ALA A 65 15.85 -9.90 -14.35
CA ALA A 65 16.84 -9.04 -13.70
C ALA A 65 17.36 -7.98 -14.70
N ASN A 66 17.50 -6.74 -14.22
CA ASN A 66 18.22 -5.72 -14.97
C ASN A 66 19.74 -5.92 -14.85
N GLU A 67 20.52 -5.09 -15.52
CA GLU A 67 22.00 -5.18 -15.54
C GLU A 67 22.67 -5.05 -14.16
N ASN A 68 21.94 -4.51 -13.16
CA ASN A 68 22.42 -4.32 -11.79
C ASN A 68 21.88 -5.40 -10.82
N GLY A 69 21.22 -6.44 -11.34
CA GLY A 69 20.62 -7.51 -10.53
C GLY A 69 19.31 -7.14 -9.85
N GLY A 70 18.82 -5.93 -10.06
CA GLY A 70 17.52 -5.47 -9.59
C GLY A 70 16.43 -5.67 -10.66
N MET A 71 15.35 -4.89 -10.57
CA MET A 71 14.18 -5.04 -11.42
C MET A 71 13.83 -3.71 -12.11
N ASP A 72 13.35 -3.80 -13.35
CA ASP A 72 12.79 -2.67 -14.10
C ASP A 72 11.27 -2.84 -14.24
N VAL A 73 10.53 -1.75 -14.04
CA VAL A 73 9.09 -1.67 -14.31
C VAL A 73 8.85 -0.68 -15.44
N THR A 74 8.29 -1.13 -16.55
CA THR A 74 7.97 -0.27 -17.68
C THR A 74 6.48 0.03 -17.72
N VAL A 75 6.13 1.30 -17.65
CA VAL A 75 4.77 1.82 -17.72
C VAL A 75 4.55 2.43 -19.09
N THR A 76 3.47 2.04 -19.75
CA THR A 76 3.07 2.59 -21.05
C THR A 76 1.83 3.45 -20.86
N ALA A 77 1.92 4.72 -21.23
CA ALA A 77 0.78 5.65 -21.21
C ALA A 77 -0.16 5.40 -22.40
N GLU A 78 -1.37 5.97 -22.35
CA GLU A 78 -2.38 5.83 -23.42
C GLU A 78 -1.90 6.37 -24.78
N ASP A 79 -1.01 7.37 -24.78
CA ASP A 79 -0.41 7.94 -25.99
C ASP A 79 0.74 7.08 -26.56
N GLY A 80 1.02 5.91 -25.95
CA GLY A 80 2.06 4.99 -26.34
C GLY A 80 3.46 5.36 -25.83
N THR A 81 3.60 6.44 -25.07
CA THR A 81 4.88 6.77 -24.42
C THR A 81 5.18 5.78 -23.31
N THR A 82 6.46 5.42 -23.16
CA THR A 82 6.90 4.48 -22.12
C THR A 82 7.84 5.17 -21.14
N LYS A 83 7.71 4.82 -19.87
CA LYS A 83 8.64 5.20 -18.80
C LYS A 83 9.09 3.97 -18.05
N THR A 84 10.39 3.79 -17.92
CA THR A 84 10.97 2.68 -17.14
C THR A 84 11.46 3.20 -15.79
N TYR A 85 11.02 2.55 -14.73
CA TYR A 85 11.49 2.73 -13.37
C TYR A 85 12.47 1.60 -13.04
N THR A 86 13.67 1.95 -12.61
CA THR A 86 14.70 1.00 -12.23
C THR A 86 14.81 0.92 -10.72
N PHE A 87 14.81 -0.29 -10.18
CA PHE A 87 15.00 -0.55 -8.74
C PHE A 87 16.17 -1.49 -8.53
N THR A 88 17.16 -1.05 -7.76
CA THR A 88 18.37 -1.86 -7.44
C THR A 88 18.19 -2.69 -6.16
N ASP A 89 17.16 -2.39 -5.37
CA ASP A 89 16.83 -3.03 -4.10
C ASP A 89 15.62 -3.98 -4.18
N VAL A 90 15.17 -4.30 -5.39
CA VAL A 90 14.10 -5.28 -5.64
C VAL A 90 14.67 -6.39 -6.51
N ALA A 91 14.98 -7.54 -5.90
CA ALA A 91 15.40 -8.72 -6.65
C ALA A 91 14.20 -9.29 -7.43
N PRO A 92 14.38 -9.70 -8.70
CA PRO A 92 13.27 -10.20 -9.53
C PRO A 92 12.58 -11.46 -9.00
N ASP A 93 13.29 -12.25 -8.20
CA ASP A 93 12.82 -13.45 -7.53
C ASP A 93 12.32 -13.22 -6.10
N ALA A 94 12.33 -11.95 -5.63
CA ALA A 94 11.78 -11.62 -4.32
C ALA A 94 10.28 -11.90 -4.28
N TRP A 95 9.76 -12.38 -3.15
CA TRP A 95 8.34 -12.68 -2.95
C TRP A 95 7.41 -11.50 -3.24
N TYR A 96 7.95 -10.29 -3.19
CA TYR A 96 7.21 -9.05 -3.43
C TYR A 96 7.42 -8.44 -4.83
N ALA A 97 8.28 -9.02 -5.68
CA ALA A 97 8.65 -8.41 -6.95
C ALA A 97 7.42 -8.13 -7.85
N GLN A 98 6.52 -9.10 -7.99
CA GLN A 98 5.28 -8.94 -8.76
C GLN A 98 4.35 -7.88 -8.17
N ALA A 99 4.28 -7.81 -6.84
CA ALA A 99 3.48 -6.79 -6.18
C ALA A 99 4.07 -5.39 -6.36
N VAL A 100 5.41 -5.26 -6.37
CA VAL A 100 6.09 -4.00 -6.70
C VAL A 100 5.80 -3.59 -8.15
N ASP A 101 5.90 -4.53 -9.10
CA ASP A 101 5.53 -4.28 -10.50
C ASP A 101 4.09 -3.76 -10.60
N TYR A 102 3.15 -4.44 -9.96
CA TYR A 102 1.73 -4.06 -9.94
C TYR A 102 1.52 -2.63 -9.41
N VAL A 103 2.03 -2.29 -8.23
CA VAL A 103 1.76 -0.97 -7.63
C VAL A 103 2.49 0.17 -8.33
N VAL A 104 3.61 -0.10 -8.99
CA VAL A 104 4.35 0.89 -9.78
C VAL A 104 3.71 1.08 -11.16
N SER A 105 3.37 -0.01 -11.85
CA SER A 105 2.72 0.04 -13.17
C SER A 105 1.34 0.70 -13.11
N THR A 106 0.59 0.51 -12.02
CA THR A 106 -0.70 1.16 -11.78
C THR A 106 -0.58 2.58 -11.20
N GLY A 107 0.63 3.05 -10.87
CA GLY A 107 0.88 4.38 -10.31
C GLY A 107 0.41 4.55 -8.85
N VAL A 108 0.01 3.47 -8.19
CA VAL A 108 -0.47 3.49 -6.80
C VAL A 108 0.68 3.80 -5.83
N MET A 109 1.84 3.18 -6.07
CA MET A 109 3.06 3.47 -5.34
C MET A 109 4.18 3.84 -6.31
N SER A 110 5.19 4.55 -5.81
CA SER A 110 6.41 4.89 -6.53
C SER A 110 7.62 4.67 -5.65
N GLY A 111 8.80 4.53 -6.27
CA GLY A 111 10.07 4.55 -5.57
C GLY A 111 10.75 5.91 -5.65
N ASP A 112 11.99 5.95 -5.18
CA ASP A 112 12.92 7.06 -5.31
C ASP A 112 13.66 6.90 -6.64
N GLU A 113 13.26 7.67 -7.65
CA GLU A 113 13.84 7.59 -9.00
C GLU A 113 15.31 8.01 -9.03
N ALA A 114 15.71 8.98 -8.18
CA ALA A 114 17.07 9.48 -8.14
C ALA A 114 18.05 8.45 -7.54
N GLN A 115 17.60 7.70 -6.54
CA GLN A 115 18.39 6.66 -5.90
C GLN A 115 18.16 5.28 -6.51
N LYS A 116 17.16 5.12 -7.36
CA LYS A 116 16.72 3.85 -7.95
C LYS A 116 16.33 2.82 -6.89
N LEU A 117 15.58 3.25 -5.87
CA LEU A 117 15.17 2.43 -4.74
C LEU A 117 13.65 2.40 -4.59
N PHE A 118 13.08 1.23 -4.37
CA PHE A 118 11.70 1.05 -3.94
C PHE A 118 11.56 1.07 -2.41
N ARG A 119 12.58 0.63 -1.69
CA ARG A 119 12.65 0.46 -0.24
C ARG A 119 11.58 -0.52 0.29
N PRO A 120 11.60 -1.79 -0.15
CA PRO A 120 10.54 -2.76 0.15
C PRO A 120 10.33 -3.01 1.65
N GLU A 121 11.40 -2.99 2.45
CA GLU A 121 11.38 -3.29 3.89
C GLU A 121 11.02 -2.08 4.77
N TYR A 122 10.95 -0.87 4.21
CA TYR A 122 10.62 0.31 5.00
C TYR A 122 9.16 0.29 5.45
N GLY A 123 8.94 0.64 6.72
CA GLY A 123 7.60 0.83 7.26
C GLY A 123 6.85 1.95 6.56
N VAL A 124 5.53 1.82 6.48
CA VAL A 124 4.66 2.83 5.86
C VAL A 124 4.04 3.68 6.97
N GLU A 125 4.25 5.00 6.88
CA GLU A 125 3.61 5.97 7.77
C GLU A 125 2.14 6.12 7.43
N ARG A 126 1.34 6.55 8.41
CA ARG A 126 -0.11 6.73 8.27
C ARG A 126 -0.47 7.75 7.21
N SER A 127 0.29 8.85 7.09
CA SER A 127 0.15 9.85 6.03
C SER A 127 0.45 9.29 4.65
N GLN A 128 1.52 8.51 4.52
CA GLN A 128 1.89 7.83 3.27
C GLN A 128 0.83 6.81 2.84
N PHE A 129 0.30 6.05 3.80
CA PHE A 129 -0.76 5.09 3.52
C PHE A 129 -2.04 5.77 3.04
N ALA A 130 -2.40 6.94 3.58
CA ALA A 130 -3.54 7.71 3.07
C ALA A 130 -3.39 8.07 1.59
N VAL A 131 -2.19 8.48 1.16
CA VAL A 131 -1.90 8.75 -0.26
C VAL A 131 -2.00 7.50 -1.12
N ILE A 132 -1.44 6.39 -0.65
CA ILE A 132 -1.48 5.11 -1.34
C ILE A 132 -2.94 4.67 -1.54
N MET A 133 -3.74 4.70 -0.49
CA MET A 133 -5.14 4.29 -0.54
C MET A 133 -6.01 5.19 -1.40
N TYR A 134 -5.76 6.51 -1.37
CA TYR A 134 -6.44 7.47 -2.24
C TYR A 134 -6.20 7.14 -3.72
N ARG A 135 -4.94 6.87 -4.09
CA ARG A 135 -4.58 6.49 -5.46
C ARG A 135 -5.19 5.15 -5.84
N PHE A 136 -5.08 4.16 -4.96
CA PHE A 136 -5.59 2.82 -5.18
C PHE A 136 -7.10 2.78 -5.40
N ALA A 137 -7.85 3.49 -4.59
CA ALA A 137 -9.31 3.51 -4.66
C ALA A 137 -9.88 4.52 -5.67
N GLY A 138 -9.04 5.22 -6.44
CA GLY A 138 -9.49 6.29 -7.36
C GLY A 138 -10.17 7.43 -6.61
N GLY A 139 -9.60 7.85 -5.47
CA GLY A 139 -10.15 8.87 -4.61
C GLY A 139 -10.38 10.19 -5.34
N THR A 140 -11.38 10.92 -4.90
CA THR A 140 -11.69 12.28 -5.39
C THR A 140 -11.67 13.25 -4.22
N PRO A 141 -11.32 14.52 -4.43
CA PRO A 141 -11.35 15.52 -3.38
C PRO A 141 -12.70 15.54 -2.64
N THR A 142 -12.65 15.69 -1.33
CA THR A 142 -13.84 15.79 -0.47
C THR A 142 -13.98 17.18 0.11
N ALA A 143 -15.22 17.62 0.32
CA ALA A 143 -15.51 18.86 1.04
C ALA A 143 -15.49 18.68 2.56
N GLU A 144 -15.46 17.44 3.05
CA GLU A 144 -15.38 17.15 4.47
C GLU A 144 -14.00 17.57 4.99
N ASP A 145 -13.97 17.99 6.25
CA ASP A 145 -12.76 18.44 6.91
C ASP A 145 -12.25 17.37 7.88
N ALA A 146 -10.94 17.23 8.01
CA ALA A 146 -10.30 16.32 8.95
C ALA A 146 -9.80 17.15 10.14
N SER A 147 -10.61 17.22 11.19
CA SER A 147 -10.26 18.01 12.38
C SER A 147 -9.46 17.17 13.38
N PHE A 148 -8.14 17.28 13.30
CA PHE A 148 -7.20 16.67 14.24
C PHE A 148 -6.28 17.74 14.81
N SER A 149 -5.87 17.56 16.07
CA SER A 149 -5.07 18.54 16.80
C SER A 149 -3.64 18.70 16.26
N ASP A 150 -3.17 17.74 15.51
CA ASP A 150 -1.84 17.63 14.90
C ASP A 150 -1.82 17.89 13.38
N LEU A 151 -2.94 18.35 12.82
CA LEU A 151 -3.04 18.78 11.43
C LEU A 151 -3.43 20.26 11.35
N THR A 152 -2.75 21.00 10.49
CA THR A 152 -3.00 22.44 10.25
C THR A 152 -3.81 22.71 8.99
N GLY A 153 -3.91 21.69 8.10
CA GLY A 153 -4.53 21.80 6.79
C GLY A 153 -3.56 22.23 5.67
N GLU A 154 -2.30 22.49 5.99
CA GLU A 154 -1.26 22.90 5.04
C GLU A 154 -0.33 21.75 4.63
N GLU A 155 -0.46 20.58 5.26
CA GLU A 155 0.38 19.42 5.01
C GLU A 155 0.11 18.85 3.60
N TRP A 156 1.16 18.40 2.93
CA TRP A 156 1.09 17.84 1.57
C TRP A 156 0.16 16.62 1.46
N TYR A 157 -0.08 15.93 2.57
CA TYR A 157 -0.95 14.76 2.66
C TYR A 157 -2.37 15.08 3.15
N TYR A 158 -2.68 16.32 3.53
CA TYR A 158 -3.93 16.69 4.20
C TYR A 158 -5.20 16.28 3.41
N GLU A 159 -5.24 16.54 2.11
CA GLU A 159 -6.37 16.18 1.26
C GLU A 159 -6.62 14.66 1.21
N TYR A 160 -5.57 13.87 1.27
CA TYR A 160 -5.67 12.41 1.29
C TYR A 160 -6.17 11.89 2.64
N VAL A 161 -5.73 12.51 3.73
CA VAL A 161 -6.24 12.22 5.08
C VAL A 161 -7.72 12.57 5.19
N LYS A 162 -8.14 13.74 4.70
CA LYS A 162 -9.56 14.13 4.65
C LYS A 162 -10.39 13.05 3.94
N TRP A 163 -9.94 12.63 2.78
CA TRP A 163 -10.62 11.59 2.02
C TRP A 163 -10.74 10.28 2.81
N MET A 164 -9.64 9.82 3.43
CA MET A 164 -9.63 8.59 4.23
C MET A 164 -10.63 8.66 5.39
N VAL A 165 -10.66 9.80 6.09
CA VAL A 165 -11.55 10.05 7.22
C VAL A 165 -13.01 10.15 6.76
N GLY A 166 -13.26 10.94 5.70
CA GLY A 166 -14.60 11.11 5.15
C GLY A 166 -15.19 9.81 4.60
N LYS A 167 -14.36 8.87 4.16
CA LYS A 167 -14.76 7.51 3.77
C LYS A 167 -14.91 6.55 4.96
N GLY A 168 -14.59 6.98 6.18
CA GLY A 168 -14.59 6.12 7.36
C GLY A 168 -13.52 5.02 7.34
N LEU A 169 -12.52 5.13 6.44
CA LEU A 169 -11.49 4.10 6.28
C LEU A 169 -10.46 4.14 7.41
N MET A 170 -10.06 5.35 7.82
CA MET A 170 -9.10 5.55 8.89
C MET A 170 -9.52 6.76 9.75
N GLY A 171 -9.32 6.66 11.04
CA GLY A 171 -9.52 7.76 11.98
C GLY A 171 -8.25 8.05 12.78
N GLY A 172 -8.35 9.02 13.69
CA GLY A 172 -7.31 9.35 14.65
C GLY A 172 -7.47 8.60 15.98
N ASN A 173 -6.58 8.88 16.89
CA ASN A 173 -6.62 8.41 18.28
C ASN A 173 -6.51 9.61 19.21
N GLY A 174 -7.42 9.73 20.19
CA GLY A 174 -7.38 10.80 21.19
C GLY A 174 -7.45 12.23 20.60
N GLY A 175 -7.98 12.40 19.38
CA GLY A 175 -8.07 13.70 18.72
C GLY A 175 -6.87 14.05 17.84
N ALA A 176 -5.85 13.19 17.73
CA ALA A 176 -4.72 13.31 16.83
C ALA A 176 -4.81 12.28 15.69
N PHE A 177 -4.27 12.58 14.52
CA PHE A 177 -4.17 11.64 13.40
C PHE A 177 -2.90 10.80 13.47
N ASP A 178 -1.84 11.32 14.10
CA ASP A 178 -0.50 10.71 14.17
C ASP A 178 0.10 10.39 12.79
N PRO A 179 0.27 11.39 11.89
CA PRO A 179 0.62 11.18 10.48
C PRO A 179 1.95 10.48 10.27
N ASP A 180 2.93 10.73 11.14
CA ASP A 180 4.30 10.21 11.04
C ASP A 180 4.49 8.86 11.74
N SER A 181 3.47 8.39 12.46
CA SER A 181 3.50 7.06 13.07
C SER A 181 3.38 5.97 12.02
N PHE A 182 4.14 4.89 12.20
CA PHE A 182 4.02 3.72 11.32
C PHE A 182 2.68 3.03 11.50
N LEU A 183 2.11 2.63 10.36
CA LEU A 183 0.89 1.85 10.32
C LEU A 183 1.19 0.39 10.68
N SER A 184 0.42 -0.24 11.55
CA SER A 184 0.56 -1.67 11.82
C SER A 184 -0.05 -2.54 10.71
N CYS A 185 0.40 -3.81 10.61
CA CYS A 185 -0.19 -4.77 9.68
C CYS A 185 -1.70 -4.90 9.89
N GLU A 186 -2.16 -4.98 11.14
CA GLU A 186 -3.58 -5.06 11.46
C GLU A 186 -4.35 -3.81 11.00
N GLN A 187 -3.79 -2.62 11.20
CA GLN A 187 -4.44 -1.39 10.75
C GLN A 187 -4.57 -1.31 9.23
N ALA A 188 -3.55 -1.75 8.48
CA ALA A 188 -3.65 -1.83 7.01
C ALA A 188 -4.77 -2.78 6.57
N ILE A 189 -4.88 -3.94 7.22
CA ILE A 189 -5.93 -4.93 6.95
C ILE A 189 -7.31 -4.36 7.29
N ILE A 190 -7.48 -3.66 8.42
CA ILE A 190 -8.74 -3.01 8.80
C ILE A 190 -9.19 -2.01 7.75
N VAL A 191 -8.27 -1.22 7.20
CA VAL A 191 -8.61 -0.25 6.14
C VAL A 191 -9.10 -0.95 4.88
N LEU A 192 -8.45 -2.02 4.45
CA LEU A 192 -8.89 -2.79 3.28
C LEU A 192 -10.24 -3.50 3.53
N TYR A 193 -10.46 -4.02 4.73
CA TYR A 193 -11.73 -4.60 5.13
C TYR A 193 -12.88 -3.59 5.05
N ARG A 194 -12.65 -2.37 5.54
CA ARG A 194 -13.61 -1.26 5.42
C ARG A 194 -13.83 -0.84 3.97
N LEU A 195 -12.77 -0.77 3.18
CA LEU A 195 -12.87 -0.46 1.76
C LEU A 195 -13.71 -1.51 1.00
N ALA A 196 -13.65 -2.78 1.42
CA ALA A 196 -14.48 -3.86 0.90
C ALA A 196 -15.95 -3.79 1.37
N GLY A 197 -16.32 -2.82 2.20
CA GLY A 197 -17.66 -2.70 2.77
C GLY A 197 -17.93 -3.61 3.96
N GLU A 198 -16.89 -3.98 4.70
CA GLU A 198 -16.96 -4.82 5.89
C GLU A 198 -17.70 -6.14 5.66
N PRO A 199 -17.25 -6.97 4.69
CA PRO A 199 -17.92 -8.21 4.36
C PRO A 199 -18.00 -9.14 5.58
N SER A 200 -19.01 -10.00 5.63
CA SER A 200 -19.16 -10.95 6.75
C SER A 200 -17.88 -11.77 6.92
N ALA A 201 -17.26 -11.66 8.10
CA ALA A 201 -16.08 -12.41 8.46
C ALA A 201 -16.48 -13.89 8.75
N SER A 202 -16.58 -14.70 7.71
CA SER A 202 -16.84 -16.13 7.86
C SER A 202 -15.53 -16.87 8.16
N GLY A 203 -15.62 -17.94 8.98
CA GLY A 203 -14.45 -18.74 9.36
C GLY A 203 -13.84 -18.34 10.71
N THR A 204 -12.65 -18.82 10.96
CA THR A 204 -11.92 -18.63 12.21
C THR A 204 -10.48 -18.22 11.91
N LEU A 205 -9.74 -17.83 12.95
CA LEU A 205 -8.29 -17.61 12.87
C LEU A 205 -7.49 -18.90 13.13
N GLU A 206 -8.12 -20.07 12.94
CA GLU A 206 -7.42 -21.34 13.05
C GLU A 206 -6.30 -21.41 11.99
N GLY A 207 -5.12 -21.84 12.43
CA GLY A 207 -3.93 -21.86 11.59
C GLY A 207 -3.21 -20.49 11.42
N TYR A 208 -3.80 -19.40 11.90
CA TYR A 208 -3.10 -18.12 11.93
C TYR A 208 -2.23 -18.02 13.21
N PRO A 209 -0.88 -18.01 13.10
CA PRO A 209 0.00 -18.16 14.27
C PRO A 209 -0.10 -17.01 15.26
N TYR A 210 -0.49 -15.83 14.76
CA TYR A 210 -0.56 -14.61 15.55
C TYR A 210 -1.98 -14.26 16.00
N ALA A 211 -2.93 -15.20 15.90
CA ALA A 211 -4.31 -15.00 16.34
C ALA A 211 -4.45 -14.40 17.76
N PRO A 212 -3.63 -14.79 18.77
CA PRO A 212 -3.70 -14.21 20.11
C PRO A 212 -3.22 -12.74 20.20
N LYS A 213 -2.59 -12.22 19.12
CA LYS A 213 -2.08 -10.84 19.05
C LYS A 213 -3.03 -9.90 18.30
N VAL A 214 -4.07 -10.43 17.70
CA VAL A 214 -5.10 -9.65 17.01
C VAL A 214 -5.93 -8.89 18.05
N SER A 215 -6.13 -7.59 17.83
CA SER A 215 -6.96 -6.77 18.71
C SER A 215 -8.45 -7.13 18.59
N GLY A 216 -9.23 -6.77 19.61
CA GLY A 216 -10.69 -6.96 19.54
C GLY A 216 -11.33 -6.22 18.35
N SER A 217 -10.83 -5.03 18.02
CA SER A 217 -11.31 -4.22 16.90
C SER A 217 -10.86 -4.72 15.53
N GLY A 218 -9.74 -5.45 15.47
CA GLY A 218 -9.21 -6.02 14.22
C GLY A 218 -9.70 -7.43 13.93
N LYS A 219 -10.41 -8.06 14.86
CA LYS A 219 -10.73 -9.47 14.77
C LYS A 219 -11.46 -9.86 13.48
N ASP A 220 -12.51 -9.15 13.12
CA ASP A 220 -13.30 -9.47 11.93
C ASP A 220 -12.50 -9.21 10.65
N ALA A 221 -11.76 -8.09 10.60
CA ALA A 221 -10.92 -7.73 9.47
C ALA A 221 -9.81 -8.77 9.23
N VAL A 222 -9.10 -9.18 10.29
CA VAL A 222 -8.02 -10.19 10.17
C VAL A 222 -8.60 -11.57 9.85
N THR A 223 -9.76 -11.93 10.43
CA THR A 223 -10.46 -13.18 10.11
C THR A 223 -10.84 -13.21 8.64
N TRP A 224 -11.41 -12.12 8.12
CA TRP A 224 -11.73 -12.01 6.70
C TRP A 224 -10.48 -12.12 5.82
N ALA A 225 -9.43 -11.39 6.13
CA ALA A 225 -8.20 -11.38 5.35
C ALA A 225 -7.51 -12.75 5.32
N TRP A 226 -7.51 -13.48 6.44
CA TRP A 226 -6.96 -14.83 6.54
C TRP A 226 -7.77 -15.84 5.72
N ASN A 227 -9.08 -15.84 5.89
CA ASN A 227 -9.94 -16.85 5.23
C ASN A 227 -10.16 -16.55 3.73
N SER A 228 -9.98 -15.30 3.28
CA SER A 228 -10.02 -14.95 1.86
C SER A 228 -8.68 -15.13 1.13
N GLY A 229 -7.61 -15.46 1.85
CA GLY A 229 -6.28 -15.59 1.27
C GLY A 229 -5.59 -14.24 0.99
N LEU A 230 -6.16 -13.12 1.47
CA LEU A 230 -5.51 -11.81 1.37
C LEU A 230 -4.17 -11.78 2.10
N ILE A 231 -4.10 -12.44 3.25
CA ILE A 231 -2.86 -12.71 3.99
C ILE A 231 -2.65 -14.21 4.10
N THR A 232 -1.40 -14.65 3.92
CA THR A 232 -0.97 -16.04 4.09
C THR A 232 0.41 -16.07 4.73
N GLU A 233 0.85 -17.22 5.21
CA GLU A 233 2.21 -17.40 5.74
C GLU A 233 3.26 -17.75 4.68
N LYS A 234 2.85 -17.91 3.43
CA LYS A 234 3.73 -18.41 2.38
C LYS A 234 4.86 -17.45 2.02
N GLU A 235 4.56 -16.13 2.01
CA GLU A 235 5.47 -15.12 1.48
C GLU A 235 6.17 -14.32 2.57
N CYS A 236 5.42 -13.93 3.61
CA CYS A 236 5.93 -13.09 4.68
C CYS A 236 5.14 -13.23 5.98
N VAL A 237 5.72 -12.71 7.05
CA VAL A 237 5.07 -12.68 8.37
C VAL A 237 4.07 -11.53 8.44
N TRP A 238 2.83 -11.82 8.83
CA TRP A 238 1.77 -10.85 9.08
C TRP A 238 1.54 -10.66 10.59
N TYR A 239 2.51 -10.07 11.27
CA TYR A 239 2.38 -9.84 12.72
C TYR A 239 1.50 -8.61 12.98
N PRO A 240 0.36 -8.74 13.70
CA PRO A 240 -0.67 -7.68 13.77
C PRO A 240 -0.18 -6.31 14.21
N THR A 241 0.72 -6.26 15.20
CA THR A 241 1.19 -5.02 15.82
C THR A 241 2.50 -4.47 15.24
N GLN A 242 3.16 -5.21 14.33
CA GLN A 242 4.35 -4.70 13.66
C GLN A 242 3.98 -3.69 12.57
N ALA A 243 4.91 -2.76 12.33
CA ALA A 243 4.79 -1.83 11.21
C ALA A 243 4.68 -2.61 9.89
N VAL A 244 3.69 -2.26 9.06
CA VAL A 244 3.55 -2.84 7.74
C VAL A 244 4.62 -2.26 6.82
N SER A 245 5.34 -3.13 6.10
CA SER A 245 6.35 -2.69 5.14
C SER A 245 5.72 -2.29 3.80
N ARG A 246 6.48 -1.56 2.98
CA ARG A 246 6.06 -1.16 1.64
C ARG A 246 5.81 -2.38 0.74
N ALA A 247 6.64 -3.42 0.86
CA ALA A 247 6.44 -4.69 0.17
C ALA A 247 5.13 -5.38 0.58
N GLN A 248 4.82 -5.40 1.87
CA GLN A 248 3.58 -5.97 2.38
C GLN A 248 2.36 -5.17 1.91
N VAL A 249 2.43 -3.84 1.90
CA VAL A 249 1.35 -3.00 1.35
C VAL A 249 1.14 -3.28 -0.14
N ALA A 250 2.23 -3.37 -0.93
CA ALA A 250 2.13 -3.71 -2.34
C ALA A 250 1.42 -5.07 -2.55
N LEU A 251 1.81 -6.11 -1.79
CA LEU A 251 1.19 -7.43 -1.86
C LEU A 251 -0.28 -7.41 -1.46
N LEU A 252 -0.63 -6.69 -0.38
CA LEU A 252 -2.02 -6.54 0.06
C LEU A 252 -2.88 -5.91 -1.04
N LEU A 253 -2.40 -4.85 -1.68
CA LEU A 253 -3.16 -4.13 -2.72
C LEU A 253 -3.34 -4.98 -3.97
N MET A 254 -2.30 -5.65 -4.44
CA MET A 254 -2.38 -6.56 -5.58
C MET A 254 -3.38 -7.70 -5.33
N ARG A 255 -3.33 -8.33 -4.16
CA ARG A 255 -4.25 -9.41 -3.78
C ARG A 255 -5.68 -8.92 -3.58
N TYR A 256 -5.84 -7.75 -2.97
CA TYR A 256 -7.15 -7.13 -2.77
C TYR A 256 -7.85 -6.87 -4.10
N ASP A 257 -7.14 -6.30 -5.08
CA ASP A 257 -7.68 -6.04 -6.41
C ASP A 257 -8.12 -7.34 -7.11
N ALA A 258 -7.28 -8.37 -7.05
CA ALA A 258 -7.63 -9.70 -7.57
C ALA A 258 -8.85 -10.31 -6.86
N LEU A 259 -8.94 -10.17 -5.53
CA LEU A 259 -10.05 -10.70 -4.73
C LEU A 259 -11.38 -10.00 -5.07
N ILE A 260 -11.38 -8.67 -5.16
CA ILE A 260 -12.58 -7.89 -5.45
C ILE A 260 -12.98 -8.03 -6.91
N GLY A 261 -12.01 -8.06 -7.84
CA GLY A 261 -12.26 -8.28 -9.27
C GLY A 261 -12.96 -9.63 -9.55
N GLN A 262 -12.60 -10.69 -8.83
CA GLN A 262 -13.25 -11.99 -8.93
C GLN A 262 -14.71 -11.99 -8.41
N ASN A 263 -15.01 -11.16 -7.42
CA ASN A 263 -16.36 -11.06 -6.86
C ASN A 263 -17.31 -10.17 -7.69
N ALA A 264 -16.77 -9.42 -8.64
CA ALA A 264 -17.53 -8.52 -9.53
C ALA A 264 -17.91 -9.18 -10.88
N ALA A 265 -17.35 -10.34 -11.21
CA ALA A 265 -17.59 -11.11 -12.42
C ALA A 265 -18.70 -12.15 -12.22
#